data_1f2f305e7d4b59d2ab22cfee4b2fc46f
#
_entry.id   1f2f305e7d4b59d2ab22cfee4b2fc46f
#
_cell.length_a   1.000
_cell.length_b   1.000
_cell.length_c   1.000
_cell.angle_alpha   90.00
_cell.angle_beta   90.00
_cell.angle_gamma   90.00
#
_symmetry.space_group_name_H-M   'P 1'
#
loop_
_entity.id
_entity.type
_entity.pdbx_description
1 polymer ?
#
loop_
_entity_poly.entity_id
_entity_poly.type
_entity_poly.pdbx_seq_one_letter_code
_entity_poly.pdbx_strand_id
1 'polypeptide(L)'
;MSVARIGRGAALVCSGLLAIALAAPLGAAAQAPSNPSLNAQLLVGARQGDLAQVERVLAAGAVPSSRNRLGKTALILAAEKGNLAIVEAMLKGGADVDQASLEGVTPLMAASYAGAAPVVQRLLAAGAKTDVRDRMNKPAMVYAAGQGGAAAIDALLASGIDVDAAYEHGLTALMWAAGQGQADAVRLLLARGARRDLRDDRGLTAADIARQTNHLDVAEAIARP
;
A
#
# COMPACT_ATOMS: atom_id res chain seq x y z
N MET A 1 60.13 -74.36 -8.04
CA MET A 1 59.16 -75.39 -8.44
C MET A 1 57.79 -74.81 -8.34
N SER A 2 57.24 -74.72 -9.44
CA SER A 2 55.88 -75.00 -10.00
C SER A 2 54.86 -73.91 -9.81
N VAL A 3 54.54 -73.22 -10.82
CA VAL A 3 53.62 -73.36 -11.93
C VAL A 3 52.15 -73.06 -11.54
N ALA A 4 51.67 -71.95 -12.20
CA ALA A 4 50.43 -71.82 -12.96
C ALA A 4 49.09 -71.70 -12.13
N ARG A 5 48.16 -70.88 -12.44
CA ARG A 5 47.38 -70.59 -13.64
C ARG A 5 46.31 -69.50 -13.39
N ILE A 6 46.32 -68.49 -14.15
CA ILE A 6 45.22 -67.93 -14.98
C ILE A 6 43.78 -68.15 -14.47
N GLY A 7 43.08 -67.07 -14.18
CA GLY A 7 41.65 -66.99 -14.08
C GLY A 7 41.16 -65.57 -14.47
N ARG A 8 40.65 -65.43 -15.71
CA ARG A 8 40.01 -64.24 -16.24
C ARG A 8 38.67 -64.04 -15.52
N GLY A 9 38.44 -62.90 -14.93
CA GLY A 9 37.14 -62.49 -14.43
C GLY A 9 36.87 -61.05 -14.88
N ALA A 10 35.85 -60.90 -15.71
CA ALA A 10 35.45 -59.65 -16.36
C ALA A 10 35.05 -58.55 -15.33
N ALA A 11 35.68 -57.42 -15.47
CA ALA A 11 35.26 -56.21 -14.76
C ALA A 11 34.03 -55.62 -15.43
N LEU A 12 32.89 -55.70 -14.78
CA LEU A 12 31.71 -54.92 -15.11
C LEU A 12 31.93 -53.49 -14.65
N VAL A 13 32.18 -52.59 -15.61
CA VAL A 13 32.18 -51.14 -15.39
C VAL A 13 30.71 -50.68 -15.34
N CYS A 14 30.18 -50.53 -14.16
CA CYS A 14 28.94 -49.79 -13.96
C CYS A 14 29.23 -48.30 -14.10
N SER A 15 29.05 -47.77 -15.29
CA SER A 15 28.96 -46.30 -15.53
C SER A 15 27.68 -45.77 -14.93
N GLY A 16 27.77 -45.29 -13.68
CA GLY A 16 26.72 -44.49 -13.04
C GLY A 16 26.64 -43.13 -13.73
N LEU A 17 25.71 -42.99 -14.65
CA LEU A 17 25.28 -41.68 -15.14
C LEU A 17 24.60 -40.94 -14.01
N LEU A 18 25.34 -40.05 -13.36
CA LEU A 18 24.82 -39.06 -12.44
C LEU A 18 24.03 -38.05 -13.27
N ALA A 19 22.72 -38.23 -13.38
CA ALA A 19 21.84 -37.26 -13.94
C ALA A 19 21.77 -36.04 -12.99
N ILE A 20 22.59 -35.02 -13.26
CA ILE A 20 22.43 -33.70 -12.66
C ILE A 20 21.16 -33.13 -13.26
N ALA A 21 20.05 -33.26 -12.51
CA ALA A 21 18.84 -32.50 -12.77
C ALA A 21 19.18 -31.02 -12.53
N LEU A 22 19.47 -30.29 -13.61
CA LEU A 22 19.44 -28.84 -13.58
C LEU A 22 18.00 -28.43 -13.23
N ALA A 23 17.78 -28.08 -11.97
CA ALA A 23 16.59 -27.37 -11.57
C ALA A 23 16.63 -26.00 -12.26
N ALA A 24 15.88 -25.87 -13.34
CA ALA A 24 15.62 -24.57 -13.95
C ALA A 24 14.94 -23.68 -12.89
N PRO A 25 15.33 -22.40 -12.73
CA PRO A 25 14.63 -21.52 -11.83
C PRO A 25 13.20 -21.36 -12.32
N LEU A 26 12.24 -21.88 -11.55
CA LEU A 26 10.83 -21.49 -11.69
C LEU A 26 10.73 -20.00 -11.40
N GLY A 27 10.41 -19.20 -12.44
CA GLY A 27 9.99 -17.86 -12.15
C GLY A 27 10.40 -16.75 -13.09
N ALA A 28 10.51 -17.00 -14.37
CA ALA A 28 10.24 -15.95 -15.32
C ALA A 28 8.91 -16.30 -15.98
N ALA A 29 7.80 -15.96 -15.35
CA ALA A 29 6.55 -15.87 -16.07
C ALA A 29 6.78 -14.84 -17.18
N ALA A 30 6.95 -15.32 -18.41
CA ALA A 30 7.04 -14.48 -19.59
C ALA A 30 5.78 -13.59 -19.57
N GLN A 31 5.98 -12.30 -19.28
CA GLN A 31 4.89 -11.35 -19.36
C GLN A 31 4.39 -11.39 -20.79
N ALA A 32 3.13 -11.79 -20.97
CA ALA A 32 2.49 -11.73 -22.26
C ALA A 32 2.65 -10.32 -22.85
N PRO A 33 2.85 -10.18 -24.19
CA PRO A 33 3.05 -8.87 -24.80
C PRO A 33 1.91 -7.96 -24.41
N SER A 34 2.24 -6.83 -23.77
CA SER A 34 1.25 -5.86 -23.29
C SER A 34 0.43 -5.34 -24.47
N ASN A 35 -0.90 -5.48 -24.43
CA ASN A 35 -1.78 -4.87 -25.41
C ASN A 35 -2.10 -3.44 -24.93
N PRO A 36 -1.56 -2.38 -25.55
CA PRO A 36 -1.75 -1.00 -25.09
C PRO A 36 -3.23 -0.58 -25.03
N SER A 37 -4.06 -1.15 -25.91
CA SER A 37 -5.50 -0.89 -25.90
C SER A 37 -6.19 -1.49 -24.69
N LEU A 38 -5.84 -2.71 -24.26
CA LEU A 38 -6.39 -3.33 -23.05
C LEU A 38 -5.95 -2.59 -21.80
N ASN A 39 -4.69 -2.17 -21.73
CA ASN A 39 -4.18 -1.39 -20.60
C ASN A 39 -4.87 -0.03 -20.47
N ALA A 40 -5.11 0.65 -21.59
CA ALA A 40 -5.89 1.89 -21.58
C ALA A 40 -7.33 1.67 -21.11
N GLN A 41 -7.99 0.60 -21.58
CA GLN A 41 -9.34 0.24 -21.12
C GLN A 41 -9.37 -0.10 -19.63
N LEU A 42 -8.34 -0.78 -19.09
CA LEU A 42 -8.19 -1.08 -17.66
C LEU A 42 -8.19 0.22 -16.82
N LEU A 43 -7.36 1.18 -17.20
CA LEU A 43 -7.26 2.48 -16.53
C LEU A 43 -8.57 3.29 -16.62
N VAL A 44 -9.25 3.23 -17.77
CA VAL A 44 -10.55 3.89 -17.97
C VAL A 44 -11.61 3.23 -17.11
N GLY A 45 -11.73 1.89 -17.12
CA GLY A 45 -12.69 1.15 -16.30
C GLY A 45 -12.51 1.42 -14.81
N ALA A 46 -11.26 1.40 -14.32
CA ALA A 46 -10.98 1.71 -12.92
C ALA A 46 -11.37 3.15 -12.54
N ARG A 47 -11.10 4.12 -13.41
CA ARG A 47 -11.49 5.53 -13.19
C ARG A 47 -12.99 5.75 -13.21
N GLN A 48 -13.72 5.01 -14.06
CA GLN A 48 -15.17 5.11 -14.20
C GLN A 48 -15.93 4.29 -13.16
N GLY A 49 -15.26 3.35 -12.47
CA GLY A 49 -15.89 2.42 -11.54
C GLY A 49 -16.56 1.23 -12.22
N ASP A 50 -16.22 0.95 -13.49
CA ASP A 50 -16.76 -0.17 -14.26
C ASP A 50 -16.00 -1.47 -13.95
N LEU A 51 -16.50 -2.21 -12.95
CA LEU A 51 -15.94 -3.50 -12.54
C LEU A 51 -15.97 -4.52 -13.69
N ALA A 52 -17.08 -4.59 -14.43
CA ALA A 52 -17.22 -5.57 -15.51
C ALA A 52 -16.18 -5.35 -16.63
N GLN A 53 -15.91 -4.08 -16.96
CA GLN A 53 -14.83 -3.74 -17.89
C GLN A 53 -13.47 -4.14 -17.33
N VAL A 54 -13.18 -3.83 -16.05
CA VAL A 54 -11.92 -4.16 -15.40
C VAL A 54 -11.67 -5.67 -15.43
N GLU A 55 -12.63 -6.48 -15.00
CA GLU A 55 -12.52 -7.94 -14.98
C GLU A 55 -12.33 -8.51 -16.39
N ARG A 56 -13.12 -8.05 -17.37
CA ARG A 56 -13.03 -8.49 -18.76
C ARG A 56 -11.62 -8.23 -19.34
N VAL A 57 -11.06 -7.02 -19.14
CA VAL A 57 -9.76 -6.69 -19.74
C VAL A 57 -8.61 -7.35 -18.99
N LEU A 58 -8.72 -7.56 -17.67
CA LEU A 58 -7.75 -8.37 -16.91
C LEU A 58 -7.73 -9.81 -17.42
N ALA A 59 -8.91 -10.42 -17.63
CA ALA A 59 -9.02 -11.77 -18.21
C ALA A 59 -8.47 -11.84 -19.65
N ALA A 60 -8.54 -10.74 -20.41
CA ALA A 60 -7.97 -10.63 -21.74
C ALA A 60 -6.46 -10.34 -21.77
N GLY A 61 -5.78 -10.26 -20.60
CA GLY A 61 -4.35 -10.07 -20.48
C GLY A 61 -3.90 -8.61 -20.36
N ALA A 62 -4.78 -7.70 -19.90
CA ALA A 62 -4.32 -6.37 -19.49
C ALA A 62 -3.30 -6.46 -18.35
N VAL A 63 -2.27 -5.64 -18.39
CA VAL A 63 -1.21 -5.62 -17.38
C VAL A 63 -1.66 -4.79 -16.17
N PRO A 64 -1.81 -5.39 -14.96
CA PRO A 64 -2.30 -4.68 -13.76
C PRO A 64 -1.43 -3.49 -13.35
N SER A 65 -0.11 -3.56 -13.60
CA SER A 65 0.87 -2.50 -13.31
C SER A 65 0.92 -1.39 -14.36
N SER A 66 0.03 -1.40 -15.37
CA SER A 66 -0.04 -0.35 -16.38
C SER A 66 -0.30 1.01 -15.76
N ARG A 67 0.35 2.05 -16.30
CA ARG A 67 0.32 3.41 -15.76
C ARG A 67 -0.22 4.41 -16.78
N ASN A 68 -0.96 5.40 -16.30
CA ASN A 68 -1.29 6.57 -17.10
C ASN A 68 -0.10 7.58 -17.15
N ARG A 69 -0.31 8.74 -17.79
CA ARG A 69 0.72 9.79 -17.91
C ARG A 69 1.16 10.38 -16.56
N LEU A 70 0.36 10.26 -15.50
CA LEU A 70 0.68 10.67 -14.14
C LEU A 70 1.34 9.54 -13.33
N GLY A 71 1.63 8.40 -13.97
CA GLY A 71 2.15 7.20 -13.31
C GLY A 71 1.12 6.47 -12.44
N LYS A 72 -0.16 6.88 -12.44
CA LYS A 72 -1.20 6.20 -11.66
C LYS A 72 -1.58 4.88 -12.31
N THR A 73 -1.66 3.84 -11.48
CA THR A 73 -2.18 2.52 -11.86
C THR A 73 -3.70 2.48 -11.73
N ALA A 74 -4.32 1.42 -12.27
CA ALA A 74 -5.74 1.17 -12.07
C ALA A 74 -6.09 0.97 -10.59
N LEU A 75 -5.18 0.37 -9.80
CA LEU A 75 -5.34 0.21 -8.35
C LEU A 75 -5.38 1.57 -7.63
N ILE A 76 -4.50 2.51 -7.97
CA ILE A 76 -4.53 3.88 -7.41
C ILE A 76 -5.84 4.58 -7.78
N LEU A 77 -6.29 4.50 -9.05
CA LEU A 77 -7.53 5.13 -9.49
C LEU A 77 -8.77 4.56 -8.77
N ALA A 78 -8.80 3.25 -8.54
CA ALA A 78 -9.85 2.59 -7.77
C ALA A 78 -9.84 3.01 -6.29
N ALA A 79 -8.64 3.12 -5.70
CA ALA A 79 -8.44 3.55 -4.32
C ALA A 79 -8.87 5.01 -4.11
N GLU A 80 -8.54 5.93 -5.03
CA GLU A 80 -9.03 7.33 -5.04
C GLU A 80 -10.55 7.44 -5.07
N LYS A 81 -11.23 6.46 -5.65
CA LYS A 81 -12.70 6.40 -5.73
C LYS A 81 -13.33 5.64 -4.56
N GLY A 82 -12.53 5.00 -3.71
CA GLY A 82 -13.04 4.13 -2.66
C GLY A 82 -13.74 2.86 -3.20
N ASN A 83 -13.46 2.48 -4.44
CA ASN A 83 -14.13 1.35 -5.09
C ASN A 83 -13.49 0.03 -4.66
N LEU A 84 -14.00 -0.57 -3.58
CA LEU A 84 -13.48 -1.80 -3.01
C LEU A 84 -13.51 -2.96 -4.02
N ALA A 85 -14.59 -3.10 -4.80
CA ALA A 85 -14.73 -4.21 -5.73
C ALA A 85 -13.63 -4.20 -6.81
N ILE A 86 -13.31 -3.03 -7.36
CA ILE A 86 -12.22 -2.90 -8.33
C ILE A 86 -10.86 -3.09 -7.66
N VAL A 87 -10.66 -2.59 -6.43
CA VAL A 87 -9.43 -2.86 -5.67
C VAL A 87 -9.22 -4.36 -5.49
N GLU A 88 -10.25 -5.10 -5.13
CA GLU A 88 -10.18 -6.56 -5.01
C GLU A 88 -9.87 -7.27 -6.33
N ALA A 89 -10.52 -6.85 -7.42
CA ALA A 89 -10.25 -7.39 -8.75
C ALA A 89 -8.79 -7.11 -9.17
N MET A 90 -8.27 -5.92 -8.91
CA MET A 90 -6.89 -5.55 -9.22
C MET A 90 -5.88 -6.36 -8.42
N LEU A 91 -6.10 -6.51 -7.10
CA LEU A 91 -5.22 -7.31 -6.23
C LEU A 91 -5.24 -8.79 -6.64
N LYS A 92 -6.42 -9.35 -6.95
CA LYS A 92 -6.56 -10.71 -7.47
C LYS A 92 -5.86 -10.88 -8.82
N GLY A 93 -5.85 -9.83 -9.65
CA GLY A 93 -5.16 -9.79 -10.94
C GLY A 93 -3.64 -9.60 -10.82
N GLY A 94 -3.07 -9.55 -9.62
CA GLY A 94 -1.63 -9.41 -9.38
C GLY A 94 -1.11 -7.98 -9.44
N ALA A 95 -1.96 -6.98 -9.19
CA ALA A 95 -1.49 -5.60 -9.05
C ALA A 95 -0.55 -5.48 -7.83
N ASP A 96 0.56 -4.77 -8.01
CA ASP A 96 1.46 -4.41 -6.92
C ASP A 96 0.76 -3.41 -6.00
N VAL A 97 0.60 -3.80 -4.72
CA VAL A 97 -0.12 -3.04 -3.69
C VAL A 97 0.56 -1.72 -3.35
N ASP A 98 1.89 -1.64 -3.52
CA ASP A 98 2.71 -0.47 -3.18
C ASP A 98 3.14 0.35 -4.40
N GLN A 99 2.70 -0.02 -5.61
CA GLN A 99 3.11 0.69 -6.81
C GLN A 99 2.65 2.15 -6.81
N ALA A 100 3.60 3.07 -6.58
CA ALA A 100 3.32 4.50 -6.46
C ALA A 100 3.22 5.21 -7.82
N SER A 101 2.49 6.33 -7.86
CA SER A 101 2.44 7.27 -8.98
C SER A 101 3.75 8.05 -9.16
N LEU A 102 3.83 8.94 -10.18
CA LEU A 102 4.99 9.84 -10.35
C LEU A 102 5.18 10.79 -9.16
N GLU A 103 4.12 11.12 -8.45
CA GLU A 103 4.17 11.94 -7.23
C GLU A 103 4.52 11.13 -5.97
N GLY A 104 4.77 9.83 -6.09
CA GLY A 104 5.04 8.95 -4.96
C GLY A 104 3.79 8.49 -4.21
N VAL A 105 2.59 8.81 -4.71
CA VAL A 105 1.33 8.43 -4.05
C VAL A 105 1.04 6.96 -4.28
N THR A 106 0.98 6.19 -3.18
CA THR A 106 0.59 4.77 -3.18
C THR A 106 -0.93 4.58 -3.18
N PRO A 107 -1.44 3.38 -3.51
CA PRO A 107 -2.86 3.07 -3.35
C PRO A 107 -3.38 3.31 -1.92
N LEU A 108 -2.57 2.98 -0.90
CA LEU A 108 -2.94 3.21 0.51
C LEU A 108 -3.08 4.70 0.84
N MET A 109 -2.18 5.55 0.34
CA MET A 109 -2.30 7.01 0.48
C MET A 109 -3.55 7.55 -0.21
N ALA A 110 -3.84 7.06 -1.42
CA ALA A 110 -5.01 7.46 -2.19
C ALA A 110 -6.33 7.09 -1.47
N ALA A 111 -6.43 5.86 -0.94
CA ALA A 111 -7.57 5.42 -0.15
C ALA A 111 -7.71 6.22 1.16
N SER A 112 -6.59 6.53 1.82
CA SER A 112 -6.55 7.32 3.05
C SER A 112 -7.02 8.76 2.82
N TYR A 113 -6.58 9.38 1.72
CA TYR A 113 -7.08 10.70 1.30
C TYR A 113 -8.58 10.69 1.01
N ALA A 114 -9.08 9.63 0.38
CA ALA A 114 -10.50 9.46 0.10
C ALA A 114 -11.35 9.13 1.35
N GLY A 115 -10.73 8.85 2.50
CA GLY A 115 -11.42 8.37 3.69
C GLY A 115 -12.06 6.98 3.53
N ALA A 116 -11.65 6.23 2.52
CA ALA A 116 -12.25 4.96 2.12
C ALA A 116 -11.77 3.80 3.02
N ALA A 117 -12.25 3.76 4.26
CA ALA A 117 -11.82 2.79 5.27
C ALA A 117 -11.87 1.31 4.81
N PRO A 118 -12.91 0.83 4.11
CA PRO A 118 -12.91 -0.55 3.60
C PRO A 118 -11.75 -0.83 2.62
N VAL A 119 -11.40 0.15 1.78
CA VAL A 119 -10.27 0.04 0.85
C VAL A 119 -8.94 0.08 1.60
N VAL A 120 -8.80 0.98 2.60
CA VAL A 120 -7.62 1.03 3.49
C VAL A 120 -7.39 -0.33 4.15
N GLN A 121 -8.43 -0.90 4.79
CA GLN A 121 -8.37 -2.22 5.41
C GLN A 121 -7.95 -3.32 4.42
N ARG A 122 -8.53 -3.30 3.22
CA ARG A 122 -8.23 -4.31 2.19
C ARG A 122 -6.79 -4.21 1.69
N LEU A 123 -6.27 -2.99 1.51
CA LEU A 123 -4.88 -2.75 1.11
C LEU A 123 -3.89 -3.18 2.20
N LEU A 124 -4.18 -2.84 3.47
CA LEU A 124 -3.39 -3.29 4.62
C LEU A 124 -3.37 -4.82 4.73
N ALA A 125 -4.52 -5.47 4.55
CA ALA A 125 -4.63 -6.93 4.52
C ALA A 125 -3.86 -7.56 3.33
N ALA A 126 -3.62 -6.81 2.26
CA ALA A 126 -2.78 -7.22 1.13
C ALA A 126 -1.28 -6.92 1.34
N GLY A 127 -0.88 -6.40 2.50
CA GLY A 127 0.50 -6.11 2.86
C GLY A 127 0.99 -4.72 2.42
N ALA A 128 0.09 -3.77 2.19
CA ALA A 128 0.50 -2.39 1.87
C ALA A 128 1.36 -1.79 2.97
N LYS A 129 2.47 -1.18 2.58
CA LYS A 129 3.41 -0.51 3.49
C LYS A 129 2.82 0.81 3.98
N THR A 130 2.91 1.03 5.28
CA THR A 130 2.35 2.23 5.94
C THR A 130 3.34 3.38 6.07
N ASP A 131 4.63 3.11 5.91
CA ASP A 131 5.74 4.03 6.10
C ASP A 131 6.23 4.69 4.80
N VAL A 132 5.72 4.28 3.65
CA VAL A 132 6.01 4.93 2.36
C VAL A 132 5.60 6.40 2.43
N ARG A 133 6.42 7.26 1.83
CA ARG A 133 6.17 8.71 1.77
C ARG A 133 6.15 9.17 0.32
N ASP A 134 5.26 10.09 0.03
CA ASP A 134 5.19 10.76 -1.28
C ASP A 134 6.28 11.85 -1.44
N ARG A 135 6.25 12.57 -2.54
CA ARG A 135 7.19 13.68 -2.79
C ARG A 135 7.06 14.85 -1.81
N MET A 136 5.94 14.96 -1.11
CA MET A 136 5.72 15.92 -0.04
C MET A 136 6.03 15.35 1.34
N ASN A 137 6.76 14.23 1.40
CA ASN A 137 7.15 13.52 2.62
C ASN A 137 5.97 13.06 3.50
N LYS A 138 4.76 12.88 2.91
CA LYS A 138 3.53 12.52 3.61
C LYS A 138 3.21 11.03 3.46
N PRO A 139 3.06 10.28 4.57
CA PRO A 139 2.54 8.93 4.56
C PRO A 139 1.01 8.90 4.58
N ALA A 140 0.43 7.69 4.47
CA ALA A 140 -1.02 7.47 4.45
C ALA A 140 -1.75 8.06 5.68
N MET A 141 -1.16 7.98 6.89
CA MET A 141 -1.75 8.52 8.11
C MET A 141 -1.97 10.03 8.05
N VAL A 142 -1.03 10.78 7.48
CA VAL A 142 -1.15 12.25 7.33
C VAL A 142 -2.32 12.59 6.40
N TYR A 143 -2.53 11.83 5.35
CA TYR A 143 -3.67 12.00 4.45
C TYR A 143 -5.00 11.70 5.16
N ALA A 144 -5.08 10.58 5.89
CA ALA A 144 -6.28 10.23 6.65
C ALA A 144 -6.62 11.28 7.72
N ALA A 145 -5.62 11.75 8.46
CA ALA A 145 -5.81 12.77 9.51
C ALA A 145 -6.23 14.12 8.93
N GLY A 146 -5.57 14.57 7.86
CA GLY A 146 -5.89 15.85 7.21
C GLY A 146 -7.27 15.89 6.55
N GLN A 147 -7.80 14.76 6.10
CA GLN A 147 -9.14 14.66 5.49
C GLN A 147 -10.24 14.29 6.50
N GLY A 148 -9.92 14.06 7.76
CA GLY A 148 -10.90 13.70 8.78
C GLY A 148 -11.42 12.25 8.67
N GLY A 149 -10.71 11.39 7.97
CA GLY A 149 -11.09 10.01 7.75
C GLY A 149 -10.96 9.14 9.01
N ALA A 150 -11.78 9.36 10.03
CA ALA A 150 -11.67 8.68 11.33
C ALA A 150 -11.58 7.15 11.21
N ALA A 151 -12.44 6.53 10.40
CA ALA A 151 -12.42 5.08 10.19
C ALA A 151 -11.14 4.60 9.44
N ALA A 152 -10.58 5.43 8.55
CA ALA A 152 -9.31 5.12 7.89
C ALA A 152 -8.13 5.26 8.87
N ILE A 153 -8.13 6.29 9.73
CA ILE A 153 -7.16 6.45 10.84
C ILE A 153 -7.20 5.22 11.74
N ASP A 154 -8.42 4.79 12.11
CA ASP A 154 -8.59 3.62 12.97
C ASP A 154 -7.98 2.35 12.38
N ALA A 155 -8.22 2.10 11.10
CA ALA A 155 -7.63 0.99 10.38
C ALA A 155 -6.09 1.06 10.32
N LEU A 156 -5.53 2.26 10.11
CA LEU A 156 -4.09 2.50 10.09
C LEU A 156 -3.46 2.27 11.48
N LEU A 157 -4.10 2.75 12.56
CA LEU A 157 -3.64 2.49 13.93
C LEU A 157 -3.69 1.00 14.28
N ALA A 158 -4.74 0.30 13.84
CA ALA A 158 -4.88 -1.15 14.03
C ALA A 158 -3.78 -1.96 13.31
N SER A 159 -3.10 -1.39 12.30
CA SER A 159 -1.95 -2.00 11.64
C SER A 159 -0.63 -1.84 12.40
N GLY A 160 -0.64 -1.17 13.56
CA GLY A 160 0.53 -1.02 14.44
C GLY A 160 1.25 0.32 14.31
N ILE A 161 0.68 1.30 13.62
CA ILE A 161 1.25 2.67 13.59
C ILE A 161 1.08 3.28 14.99
N ASP A 162 2.16 3.87 15.52
CA ASP A 162 2.10 4.62 16.76
C ASP A 162 1.21 5.87 16.59
N VAL A 163 0.24 6.03 17.49
CA VAL A 163 -0.70 7.16 17.48
C VAL A 163 0.02 8.51 17.62
N ASP A 164 1.17 8.52 18.28
CA ASP A 164 2.01 9.69 18.52
C ASP A 164 3.19 9.79 17.53
N ALA A 165 3.21 8.96 16.48
CA ALA A 165 4.24 9.03 15.47
C ALA A 165 4.41 10.46 14.95
N ALA A 166 5.65 10.95 14.95
CA ALA A 166 6.00 12.26 14.41
C ALA A 166 6.34 12.15 12.93
N TYR A 167 5.77 13.03 12.15
CA TYR A 167 6.00 13.19 10.72
C TYR A 167 6.86 14.44 10.46
N GLU A 168 6.79 14.97 9.26
CA GLU A 168 7.54 16.16 8.89
C GLU A 168 7.26 17.33 9.85
N HIS A 169 8.30 18.06 10.22
CA HIS A 169 8.27 19.17 11.20
C HIS A 169 7.77 18.77 12.60
N GLY A 170 7.93 17.51 13.01
CA GLY A 170 7.47 17.02 14.31
C GLY A 170 5.95 16.94 14.46
N LEU A 171 5.19 17.10 13.34
CA LEU A 171 3.73 17.07 13.37
C LEU A 171 3.20 15.65 13.59
N THR A 172 2.32 15.45 14.56
CA THR A 172 1.61 14.18 14.77
C THR A 172 0.31 14.15 13.97
N ALA A 173 -0.34 12.96 13.90
CA ALA A 173 -1.66 12.83 13.27
C ALA A 173 -2.70 13.74 13.95
N LEU A 174 -2.64 13.89 15.27
CA LEU A 174 -3.52 14.81 16.04
C LEU A 174 -3.32 16.27 15.61
N MET A 175 -2.08 16.70 15.40
CA MET A 175 -1.76 18.06 14.95
C MET A 175 -2.24 18.30 13.52
N TRP A 176 -2.12 17.32 12.62
CA TRP A 176 -2.66 17.41 11.27
C TRP A 176 -4.18 17.52 11.26
N ALA A 177 -4.89 16.67 12.03
CA ALA A 177 -6.33 16.73 12.16
C ALA A 177 -6.80 18.06 12.76
N ALA A 178 -6.11 18.54 13.79
CA ALA A 178 -6.40 19.79 14.47
C ALA A 178 -6.24 21.01 13.56
N GLY A 179 -5.14 21.04 12.77
CA GLY A 179 -4.87 22.13 11.83
C GLY A 179 -5.86 22.21 10.67
N GLN A 180 -6.53 21.12 10.34
CA GLN A 180 -7.56 21.04 9.30
C GLN A 180 -9.00 21.07 9.88
N GLY A 181 -9.16 21.26 11.20
CA GLY A 181 -10.47 21.34 11.83
C GLY A 181 -11.26 20.04 11.85
N GLN A 182 -10.59 18.89 11.77
CA GLN A 182 -11.22 17.58 11.61
C GLN A 182 -11.67 17.01 12.96
N ALA A 183 -12.80 17.47 13.49
CA ALA A 183 -13.28 17.14 14.83
C ALA A 183 -13.45 15.63 15.09
N ASP A 184 -13.93 14.86 14.10
CA ASP A 184 -14.13 13.42 14.26
C ASP A 184 -12.79 12.67 14.33
N ALA A 185 -11.82 13.06 13.51
CA ALA A 185 -10.47 12.52 13.56
C ALA A 185 -9.77 12.86 14.89
N VAL A 186 -9.92 14.09 15.35
CA VAL A 186 -9.39 14.53 16.65
C VAL A 186 -9.98 13.70 17.80
N ARG A 187 -11.31 13.52 17.82
CA ARG A 187 -11.97 12.68 18.85
C ARG A 187 -11.47 11.24 18.82
N LEU A 188 -11.35 10.66 17.66
CA LEU A 188 -10.83 9.31 17.51
C LEU A 188 -9.38 9.21 18.00
N LEU A 189 -8.50 10.10 17.55
CA LEU A 189 -7.08 10.08 17.95
C LEU A 189 -6.92 10.22 19.46
N LEU A 190 -7.67 11.12 20.09
CA LEU A 190 -7.69 11.26 21.55
C LEU A 190 -8.22 9.99 22.24
N ALA A 191 -9.28 9.38 21.72
CA ALA A 191 -9.81 8.11 22.23
C ALA A 191 -8.82 6.94 22.08
N ARG A 192 -7.91 7.03 21.11
CA ARG A 192 -6.82 6.07 20.88
C ARG A 192 -5.54 6.42 21.67
N GLY A 193 -5.61 7.43 22.55
CA GLY A 193 -4.54 7.79 23.47
C GLY A 193 -3.52 8.78 22.91
N ALA A 194 -3.84 9.51 21.83
CA ALA A 194 -2.95 10.54 21.31
C ALA A 194 -2.64 11.61 22.38
N ARG A 195 -1.37 11.92 22.55
CA ARG A 195 -0.90 12.88 23.53
C ARG A 195 -1.17 14.31 23.07
N ARG A 196 -1.82 15.08 23.96
CA ARG A 196 -2.19 16.49 23.71
C ARG A 196 -1.04 17.46 23.91
N ASP A 197 -0.02 17.06 24.67
CA ASP A 197 1.12 17.88 25.13
C ASP A 197 2.31 17.85 24.19
N LEU A 198 2.31 16.98 23.17
CA LEU A 198 3.36 16.94 22.18
C LEU A 198 3.44 18.26 21.41
N ARG A 199 4.66 18.63 21.03
CA ARG A 199 4.94 19.88 20.33
C ARG A 199 5.64 19.62 19.01
N ASP A 200 5.28 20.41 18.01
CA ASP A 200 5.98 20.44 16.73
C ASP A 200 7.32 21.20 16.82
N ASP A 201 8.07 21.29 15.72
CA ASP A 201 9.35 21.97 15.65
C ASP A 201 9.27 23.49 15.99
N ARG A 202 8.07 24.07 15.96
CA ARG A 202 7.80 25.46 16.34
C ARG A 202 7.40 25.58 17.84
N GLY A 203 7.33 24.48 18.55
CA GLY A 203 6.89 24.41 19.92
C GLY A 203 5.37 24.45 20.12
N LEU A 204 4.56 24.26 19.07
CA LEU A 204 3.11 24.35 19.11
C LEU A 204 2.49 22.97 19.42
N THR A 205 1.50 22.95 20.28
CA THR A 205 0.63 21.79 20.51
C THR A 205 -0.47 21.69 19.45
N ALA A 206 -1.17 20.55 19.38
CA ALA A 206 -2.33 20.39 18.51
C ALA A 206 -3.41 21.45 18.76
N ALA A 207 -3.66 21.81 20.03
CA ALA A 207 -4.62 22.87 20.39
C ALA A 207 -4.13 24.27 19.95
N ASP A 208 -2.82 24.55 20.02
CA ASP A 208 -2.27 25.81 19.53
C ASP A 208 -2.40 25.93 18.01
N ILE A 209 -2.14 24.85 17.28
CA ILE A 209 -2.31 24.79 15.83
C ILE A 209 -3.77 25.04 15.45
N ALA A 210 -4.73 24.37 16.11
CA ALA A 210 -6.15 24.56 15.87
C ALA A 210 -6.59 26.03 16.10
N ARG A 211 -6.09 26.70 17.16
CA ARG A 211 -6.34 28.13 17.40
C ARG A 211 -5.76 29.00 16.27
N GLN A 212 -4.53 28.74 15.84
CA GLN A 212 -3.89 29.49 14.74
C GLN A 212 -4.61 29.36 13.41
N THR A 213 -5.24 28.21 13.19
CA THR A 213 -6.02 27.94 11.96
C THR A 213 -7.53 28.26 12.11
N ASN A 214 -7.91 28.93 13.24
CA ASN A 214 -9.27 29.36 13.55
C ASN A 214 -10.30 28.22 13.76
N HIS A 215 -9.82 27.02 14.16
CA HIS A 215 -10.68 25.88 14.53
C HIS A 215 -10.86 25.85 16.07
N LEU A 216 -11.58 26.84 16.61
CA LEU A 216 -11.69 27.06 18.06
C LEU A 216 -12.43 25.93 18.78
N ASP A 217 -13.45 25.37 18.17
CA ASP A 217 -14.19 24.20 18.68
C ASP A 217 -13.31 22.97 18.82
N VAL A 218 -12.43 22.73 17.85
CA VAL A 218 -11.43 21.64 17.88
C VAL A 218 -10.38 21.93 18.96
N ALA A 219 -9.91 23.17 19.08
CA ALA A 219 -8.95 23.54 20.12
C ALA A 219 -9.52 23.33 21.53
N GLU A 220 -10.80 23.67 21.75
CA GLU A 220 -11.49 23.41 23.00
C GLU A 220 -11.66 21.91 23.27
N ALA A 221 -12.02 21.12 22.24
CA ALA A 221 -12.17 19.67 22.37
C ALA A 221 -10.85 18.99 22.78
N ILE A 222 -9.71 19.48 22.25
CA ILE A 222 -8.39 18.98 22.62
C ILE A 222 -8.01 19.40 24.05
N ALA A 223 -8.38 20.61 24.49
CA ALA A 223 -8.02 21.14 25.80
C ALA A 223 -8.84 20.52 26.98
N ARG A 224 -9.99 19.94 26.67
CA ARG A 224 -10.80 19.27 27.70
C ARG A 224 -10.11 17.99 28.18
N PRO A 225 -10.08 17.73 29.51
CA PRO A 225 -9.43 16.55 30.08
C PRO A 225 -10.06 15.23 29.66
#